data_c96bd0372feb426679d2835173ddc84d
#
_entry.id   c96bd0372feb426679d2835173ddc84d
#
_cell.length_a   1.000
_cell.length_b   1.000
_cell.length_c   1.000
_cell.angle_alpha   90.00
_cell.angle_beta   90.00
_cell.angle_gamma   90.00
#
_symmetry.space_group_name_H-M   'P 1'
#
loop_
_entity.id
_entity.type
_entity.pdbx_description
1 polymer ?
#
loop_
_entity_poly.entity_id
_entity_poly.type
_entity_poly.pdbx_seq_one_letter_code
_entity_poly.pdbx_strand_id
1 'polypeptide(L)'
;MAQARALLGYLLLGLGLALPGDPAGRFWHVTDLHLDPTYHITDDHTKVCNSSKGANASNPGPFGDVLCDAPYRLILSAFDFIKNSGQEASFMIWTGDSPPHVPVPELSTDAVVKVIANMTVTIQSFFPNLQVFPTLGNHDYWPQDQLPIATSQVYDAVADLWKAWLDEEALSTLRKAGFYSQKVPGNPNLRIVSLNTNLYYGPNAVTLNQTDPAHQFEWLENTLTSSQQNKEKVFLIAHVPVGYLPQSTGITAVRQYYNERLVALLRRYSAVVAGQFYGHMHRDSLMVLSDGEGRPVSSLFVSPAVTPVRNVLEKETNNPGVRLFQYNPGDYTLLDMLQYYLNLTEANLKGESNWKLEYSLTQTYGVGDLRPQSLYGLAKQFATPDSKQFVKYYNYFFVSYDSSVVCDEKCKALQICAIMNLDRASYSGCLQQHLGERRP
;
A
#
# COMPACT_ATOMS: atom_id res chain seq x y z
N MET A 1 47.37 -59.37 -33.97
CA MET A 1 45.97 -59.11 -34.39
C MET A 1 45.25 -58.49 -33.20
N ALA A 2 45.17 -57.19 -33.16
CA ALA A 2 44.50 -56.44 -32.09
C ALA A 2 43.48 -55.50 -32.75
N GLN A 3 42.19 -55.72 -32.45
CA GLN A 3 41.09 -54.90 -32.92
C GLN A 3 40.96 -53.65 -32.03
N ALA A 4 41.08 -52.48 -32.65
CA ALA A 4 40.76 -51.22 -32.05
C ALA A 4 39.25 -51.02 -32.11
N ARG A 5 38.57 -50.83 -30.92
CA ARG A 5 37.18 -50.36 -30.80
C ARG A 5 37.22 -48.87 -30.59
N ALA A 6 36.66 -48.11 -31.54
CA ALA A 6 36.41 -46.72 -31.43
C ALA A 6 35.15 -46.51 -30.60
N LEU A 7 35.23 -45.75 -29.47
CA LEU A 7 34.10 -45.23 -28.74
C LEU A 7 33.63 -43.91 -29.39
N LEU A 8 32.46 -43.91 -29.97
CA LEU A 8 31.74 -42.72 -30.41
C LEU A 8 30.99 -42.13 -29.19
N GLY A 9 31.49 -41.04 -28.63
CA GLY A 9 30.78 -40.27 -27.60
C GLY A 9 29.71 -39.39 -28.24
N TYR A 10 28.44 -39.70 -27.98
CA TYR A 10 27.33 -38.82 -28.33
C TYR A 10 27.27 -37.69 -27.31
N LEU A 11 27.61 -36.47 -27.74
CA LEU A 11 27.27 -35.24 -27.04
C LEU A 11 25.76 -34.98 -27.23
N LEU A 12 24.95 -35.33 -26.23
CA LEU A 12 23.57 -34.90 -26.14
C LEU A 12 23.58 -33.42 -25.69
N LEU A 13 23.49 -32.50 -26.64
CA LEU A 13 23.07 -31.13 -26.40
C LEU A 13 21.60 -31.18 -25.96
N GLY A 14 21.37 -31.17 -24.65
CA GLY A 14 20.08 -30.97 -24.06
C GLY A 14 19.61 -29.53 -24.35
N LEU A 15 18.87 -29.32 -25.42
CA LEU A 15 17.99 -28.18 -25.58
C LEU A 15 16.94 -28.30 -24.47
N GLY A 16 17.17 -27.64 -23.35
CA GLY A 16 16.17 -27.42 -22.33
C GLY A 16 15.05 -26.55 -22.94
N LEU A 17 14.02 -27.22 -23.46
CA LEU A 17 12.74 -26.56 -23.68
C LEU A 17 12.29 -26.04 -22.32
N ALA A 18 12.37 -24.73 -22.12
CA ALA A 18 11.71 -24.08 -20.99
C ALA A 18 10.21 -24.45 -21.10
N LEU A 19 9.73 -25.20 -20.11
CA LEU A 19 8.30 -25.43 -19.95
C LEU A 19 7.65 -24.04 -19.86
N PRO A 20 6.45 -23.81 -20.44
CA PRO A 20 5.73 -22.57 -20.23
C PRO A 20 5.60 -22.40 -18.72
N GLY A 21 6.17 -21.31 -18.18
CA GLY A 21 6.13 -21.01 -16.75
C GLY A 21 4.68 -20.99 -16.30
N ASP A 22 4.44 -21.43 -15.06
CA ASP A 22 3.10 -21.30 -14.45
C ASP A 22 2.60 -19.86 -14.64
N PRO A 23 1.29 -19.68 -14.93
CA PRO A 23 0.74 -18.35 -15.11
C PRO A 23 1.01 -17.49 -13.87
N ALA A 24 1.41 -16.23 -14.07
CA ALA A 24 1.72 -15.32 -12.98
C ALA A 24 0.57 -15.26 -11.97
N GLY A 25 0.90 -15.40 -10.69
CA GLY A 25 -0.04 -15.13 -9.61
C GLY A 25 -0.39 -13.64 -9.59
N ARG A 26 -1.61 -13.31 -9.17
CA ARG A 26 -2.09 -11.93 -9.11
C ARG A 26 -2.83 -11.66 -7.81
N PHE A 27 -2.74 -10.42 -7.32
CA PHE A 27 -3.58 -9.95 -6.22
C PHE A 27 -3.93 -8.47 -6.41
N TRP A 28 -5.14 -8.11 -5.96
CA TRP A 28 -5.57 -6.71 -5.90
C TRP A 28 -5.11 -6.04 -4.62
N HIS A 29 -4.77 -4.77 -4.71
CA HIS A 29 -4.53 -3.89 -3.57
C HIS A 29 -5.52 -2.72 -3.61
N VAL A 30 -6.32 -2.61 -2.57
CA VAL A 30 -7.31 -1.55 -2.36
C VAL A 30 -7.05 -0.93 -0.99
N THR A 31 -7.16 0.38 -0.87
CA THR A 31 -6.90 1.11 0.38
C THR A 31 -7.67 2.43 0.45
N ASP A 32 -7.80 2.97 1.66
CA ASP A 32 -8.30 4.32 1.91
C ASP A 32 -9.63 4.59 1.19
N LEU A 33 -10.63 3.78 1.52
CA LEU A 33 -11.97 3.88 0.94
C LEU A 33 -12.71 5.12 1.45
N HIS A 34 -12.54 5.46 2.72
CA HIS A 34 -13.13 6.62 3.40
C HIS A 34 -14.56 6.91 2.95
N LEU A 35 -15.47 5.97 3.22
CA LEU A 35 -16.89 6.16 2.88
C LEU A 35 -17.48 7.33 3.69
N ASP A 36 -17.91 8.38 3.01
CA ASP A 36 -18.74 9.41 3.62
C ASP A 36 -20.23 9.14 3.31
N PRO A 37 -20.99 8.59 4.26
CA PRO A 37 -22.40 8.28 4.05
C PRO A 37 -23.28 9.53 3.98
N THR A 38 -22.75 10.71 4.30
CA THR A 38 -23.47 11.98 4.24
C THR A 38 -23.38 12.65 2.87
N TYR A 39 -22.50 12.15 1.97
CA TYR A 39 -22.31 12.74 0.66
C TYR A 39 -23.61 12.77 -0.15
N HIS A 40 -24.00 13.96 -0.59
CA HIS A 40 -25.12 14.18 -1.49
C HIS A 40 -24.93 15.44 -2.32
N ILE A 41 -25.50 15.47 -3.52
CA ILE A 41 -25.42 16.64 -4.40
C ILE A 41 -26.50 17.64 -3.95
N THR A 42 -26.07 18.88 -3.71
CA THR A 42 -26.94 20.00 -3.31
C THR A 42 -26.39 21.32 -3.84
N ASP A 43 -27.26 22.35 -4.00
CA ASP A 43 -26.86 23.67 -4.45
C ASP A 43 -26.02 24.42 -3.38
N ASP A 44 -26.16 24.07 -2.13
CA ASP A 44 -25.31 24.57 -1.04
C ASP A 44 -24.07 23.69 -0.92
N HIS A 45 -23.00 24.07 -1.61
CA HIS A 45 -21.76 23.30 -1.68
C HIS A 45 -21.04 23.16 -0.34
N THR A 46 -21.45 23.89 0.71
CA THR A 46 -20.91 23.69 2.07
C THR A 46 -21.57 22.52 2.81
N LYS A 47 -22.63 21.93 2.23
CA LYS A 47 -23.43 20.83 2.80
C LYS A 47 -23.35 19.53 1.99
N VAL A 48 -22.47 19.45 1.02
CA VAL A 48 -22.34 18.26 0.15
C VAL A 48 -21.92 17.02 0.94
N CYS A 49 -21.03 17.20 1.94
CA CYS A 49 -20.48 16.12 2.74
C CYS A 49 -19.98 16.66 4.10
N ASN A 50 -20.03 15.83 5.14
CA ASN A 50 -19.49 16.20 6.44
C ASN A 50 -17.95 16.17 6.46
N SER A 51 -17.32 15.36 5.61
CA SER A 51 -15.88 15.27 5.48
C SER A 51 -15.22 16.55 4.95
N SER A 52 -15.95 17.43 4.28
CA SER A 52 -15.45 18.76 3.90
C SER A 52 -15.24 19.70 5.08
N LYS A 53 -15.78 19.36 6.26
CA LYS A 53 -15.72 20.18 7.49
C LYS A 53 -16.24 21.62 7.27
N GLY A 54 -17.27 21.74 6.43
CA GLY A 54 -17.87 23.02 6.05
C GLY A 54 -17.14 23.78 4.94
N ALA A 55 -16.10 23.23 4.35
CA ALA A 55 -15.50 23.79 3.16
C ALA A 55 -16.45 23.68 1.96
N ASN A 56 -16.32 24.63 1.04
CA ASN A 56 -17.16 24.68 -0.16
C ASN A 56 -16.66 23.68 -1.20
N ALA A 57 -17.40 22.59 -1.41
CA ALA A 57 -17.07 21.58 -2.43
C ALA A 57 -16.87 22.26 -3.81
N SER A 58 -15.84 21.87 -4.53
CA SER A 58 -15.39 22.61 -5.72
C SER A 58 -16.24 22.31 -6.95
N ASN A 59 -16.58 21.05 -7.17
CA ASN A 59 -17.37 20.59 -8.30
C ASN A 59 -18.02 19.22 -7.99
N PRO A 60 -18.98 19.19 -7.03
CA PRO A 60 -19.57 17.94 -6.59
C PRO A 60 -20.33 17.24 -7.72
N GLY A 61 -20.10 15.96 -7.87
CA GLY A 61 -20.76 15.13 -8.86
C GLY A 61 -21.07 13.73 -8.34
N PRO A 62 -21.66 12.86 -9.16
CA PRO A 62 -22.14 11.55 -8.70
C PRO A 62 -21.04 10.62 -8.18
N PHE A 63 -19.76 10.86 -8.53
CA PHE A 63 -18.62 10.07 -8.08
C PHE A 63 -17.76 10.78 -7.03
N GLY A 64 -18.18 11.93 -6.51
CA GLY A 64 -17.49 12.62 -5.43
C GLY A 64 -17.04 14.03 -5.77
N ASP A 65 -16.28 14.60 -4.84
CA ASP A 65 -15.58 15.88 -4.96
C ASP A 65 -14.24 15.80 -4.25
N VAL A 66 -13.28 16.58 -4.68
CA VAL A 66 -11.92 16.57 -4.11
C VAL A 66 -11.82 17.12 -2.68
N LEU A 67 -12.87 17.76 -2.16
CA LEU A 67 -12.95 18.20 -0.76
C LEU A 67 -13.86 17.31 0.08
N CYS A 68 -14.37 16.21 -0.50
CA CYS A 68 -15.20 15.22 0.17
C CYS A 68 -14.55 13.85 0.11
N ASP A 69 -14.76 13.06 1.14
CA ASP A 69 -14.51 11.62 1.09
C ASP A 69 -15.45 10.91 0.11
N ALA A 70 -15.15 9.66 -0.19
CA ALA A 70 -15.81 8.91 -1.23
C ALA A 70 -17.32 8.73 -0.98
N PRO A 71 -18.19 9.07 -1.93
CA PRO A 71 -19.55 8.58 -1.91
C PRO A 71 -19.57 7.06 -2.18
N TYR A 72 -20.59 6.38 -1.68
CA TYR A 72 -20.74 4.93 -1.86
C TYR A 72 -20.73 4.52 -3.34
N ARG A 73 -21.28 5.38 -4.22
CA ARG A 73 -21.27 5.14 -5.69
C ARG A 73 -19.85 5.02 -6.27
N LEU A 74 -18.90 5.81 -5.79
CA LEU A 74 -17.50 5.71 -6.21
C LEU A 74 -16.91 4.37 -5.81
N ILE A 75 -17.09 3.98 -4.54
CA ILE A 75 -16.58 2.70 -4.01
C ILE A 75 -17.18 1.51 -4.77
N LEU A 76 -18.49 1.52 -4.99
CA LEU A 76 -19.16 0.48 -5.79
C LEU A 76 -18.58 0.40 -7.20
N SER A 77 -18.30 1.55 -7.84
CA SER A 77 -17.73 1.57 -9.19
C SER A 77 -16.34 0.97 -9.25
N ALA A 78 -15.53 1.14 -8.19
CA ALA A 78 -14.21 0.51 -8.10
C ALA A 78 -14.31 -1.01 -8.00
N PHE A 79 -15.19 -1.54 -7.17
CA PHE A 79 -15.39 -2.98 -7.03
C PHE A 79 -16.07 -3.60 -8.26
N ASP A 80 -16.99 -2.90 -8.91
CA ASP A 80 -17.57 -3.34 -10.18
C ASP A 80 -16.49 -3.43 -11.27
N PHE A 81 -15.63 -2.44 -11.36
CA PHE A 81 -14.48 -2.48 -12.26
C PHE A 81 -13.57 -3.69 -11.97
N ILE A 82 -13.16 -3.90 -10.72
CA ILE A 82 -12.30 -5.02 -10.33
C ILE A 82 -12.95 -6.35 -10.75
N LYS A 83 -14.24 -6.52 -10.44
CA LYS A 83 -15.01 -7.73 -10.78
C LYS A 83 -15.10 -8.01 -12.28
N ASN A 84 -15.27 -6.96 -13.09
CA ASN A 84 -15.49 -7.06 -14.53
C ASN A 84 -14.20 -6.84 -15.35
N SER A 85 -13.05 -6.59 -14.71
CA SER A 85 -11.78 -6.31 -15.39
C SER A 85 -11.19 -7.47 -16.21
N GLY A 86 -11.70 -8.69 -16.02
CA GLY A 86 -11.12 -9.91 -16.59
C GLY A 86 -9.76 -10.30 -15.97
N GLN A 87 -9.35 -9.62 -14.90
CA GLN A 87 -8.10 -9.90 -14.18
C GLN A 87 -8.38 -10.84 -13.00
N GLU A 88 -8.22 -12.14 -13.24
CA GLU A 88 -8.34 -13.13 -12.16
C GLU A 88 -7.21 -12.92 -11.14
N ALA A 89 -7.56 -12.83 -9.87
CA ALA A 89 -6.61 -12.68 -8.76
C ALA A 89 -6.83 -13.79 -7.73
N SER A 90 -5.75 -14.24 -7.11
CA SER A 90 -5.78 -15.28 -6.09
C SER A 90 -6.29 -14.75 -4.74
N PHE A 91 -6.06 -13.46 -4.47
CA PHE A 91 -6.49 -12.78 -3.25
C PHE A 91 -6.54 -11.26 -3.45
N MET A 92 -7.04 -10.57 -2.45
CA MET A 92 -7.02 -9.11 -2.34
C MET A 92 -6.39 -8.72 -1.00
N ILE A 93 -5.59 -7.66 -0.99
CA ILE A 93 -5.18 -6.98 0.23
C ILE A 93 -5.95 -5.66 0.34
N TRP A 94 -6.46 -5.37 1.54
CA TRP A 94 -7.20 -4.16 1.87
C TRP A 94 -6.52 -3.48 3.05
N THR A 95 -5.79 -2.39 2.79
CA THR A 95 -4.89 -1.79 3.77
C THR A 95 -5.50 -0.65 4.59
N GLY A 96 -6.80 -0.74 4.86
CA GLY A 96 -7.46 0.04 5.91
C GLY A 96 -8.09 1.35 5.46
N ASP A 97 -8.51 2.11 6.46
CA ASP A 97 -9.19 3.40 6.39
C ASP A 97 -10.53 3.38 5.66
N SER A 98 -11.53 2.85 6.37
CA SER A 98 -12.92 2.81 5.91
C SER A 98 -13.74 4.05 6.29
N PRO A 99 -13.63 4.60 7.54
CA PRO A 99 -14.41 5.76 7.97
C PRO A 99 -13.91 7.07 7.37
N PRO A 100 -14.80 8.07 7.26
CA PRO A 100 -14.49 9.36 6.64
C PRO A 100 -13.70 10.30 7.57
N HIS A 101 -13.08 11.33 6.98
CA HIS A 101 -12.36 12.42 7.65
C HIS A 101 -13.31 13.48 8.28
N VAL A 102 -14.36 13.07 8.94
CA VAL A 102 -15.29 14.00 9.61
C VAL A 102 -14.73 14.48 10.95
N PRO A 103 -15.26 15.60 11.52
CA PRO A 103 -14.91 16.01 12.88
C PRO A 103 -15.14 14.89 13.90
N VAL A 104 -14.19 14.74 14.85
CA VAL A 104 -14.22 13.66 15.86
C VAL A 104 -15.57 13.52 16.60
N PRO A 105 -16.28 14.60 16.98
CA PRO A 105 -17.58 14.49 17.62
C PRO A 105 -18.71 13.90 16.76
N GLU A 106 -18.52 13.81 15.44
CA GLU A 106 -19.49 13.22 14.50
C GLU A 106 -19.34 11.71 14.36
N LEU A 107 -18.28 11.15 14.94
CA LEU A 107 -18.04 9.71 14.98
C LEU A 107 -18.24 9.15 16.41
N SER A 108 -18.32 7.84 16.47
CA SER A 108 -18.31 7.04 17.68
C SER A 108 -17.74 5.67 17.34
N THR A 109 -17.44 4.85 18.35
CA THR A 109 -17.03 3.46 18.12
C THR A 109 -18.06 2.71 17.27
N ASP A 110 -19.36 2.87 17.55
CA ASP A 110 -20.42 2.20 16.80
C ASP A 110 -20.51 2.70 15.35
N ALA A 111 -20.30 4.00 15.10
CA ALA A 111 -20.28 4.56 13.76
C ALA A 111 -19.09 4.01 12.95
N VAL A 112 -17.90 3.95 13.55
CA VAL A 112 -16.70 3.36 12.93
C VAL A 112 -16.94 1.90 12.57
N VAL A 113 -17.40 1.09 13.53
CA VAL A 113 -17.70 -0.35 13.29
C VAL A 113 -18.74 -0.51 12.19
N LYS A 114 -19.78 0.34 12.16
CA LYS A 114 -20.81 0.29 11.12
C LYS A 114 -20.26 0.57 9.72
N VAL A 115 -19.34 1.51 9.57
CA VAL A 115 -18.70 1.78 8.27
C VAL A 115 -17.79 0.62 7.85
N ILE A 116 -16.97 0.08 8.76
CA ILE A 116 -16.15 -1.10 8.47
C ILE A 116 -17.01 -2.29 8.08
N ALA A 117 -18.12 -2.52 8.80
CA ALA A 117 -19.09 -3.57 8.46
C ALA A 117 -19.69 -3.39 7.06
N ASN A 118 -20.07 -2.16 6.70
CA ASN A 118 -20.58 -1.84 5.37
C ASN A 118 -19.54 -2.18 4.29
N MET A 119 -18.30 -1.75 4.45
CA MET A 119 -17.22 -2.06 3.49
C MET A 119 -16.96 -3.57 3.41
N THR A 120 -16.93 -4.26 4.55
CA THR A 120 -16.75 -5.72 4.60
C THR A 120 -17.84 -6.45 3.83
N VAL A 121 -19.12 -6.14 4.10
CA VAL A 121 -20.27 -6.74 3.39
C VAL A 121 -20.24 -6.41 1.91
N THR A 122 -19.86 -5.19 1.54
CA THR A 122 -19.73 -4.78 0.14
C THR A 122 -18.69 -5.62 -0.59
N ILE A 123 -17.48 -5.75 -0.02
CA ILE A 123 -16.41 -6.58 -0.59
C ILE A 123 -16.87 -8.04 -0.73
N GLN A 124 -17.49 -8.61 0.31
CA GLN A 124 -18.01 -9.98 0.28
C GLN A 124 -19.09 -10.18 -0.80
N SER A 125 -19.94 -9.18 -1.01
CA SER A 125 -21.00 -9.22 -2.04
C SER A 125 -20.45 -9.21 -3.47
N PHE A 126 -19.39 -8.44 -3.71
CA PHE A 126 -18.74 -8.41 -5.02
C PHE A 126 -17.85 -9.64 -5.26
N PHE A 127 -17.19 -10.15 -4.21
CA PHE A 127 -16.17 -11.18 -4.28
C PHE A 127 -16.42 -12.30 -3.25
N PRO A 128 -17.53 -13.07 -3.37
CA PRO A 128 -17.93 -14.04 -2.35
C PRO A 128 -16.94 -15.19 -2.14
N ASN A 129 -16.08 -15.47 -3.13
CA ASN A 129 -15.11 -16.57 -3.10
C ASN A 129 -13.65 -16.08 -3.06
N LEU A 130 -13.41 -14.78 -3.02
CA LEU A 130 -12.06 -14.24 -3.01
C LEU A 130 -11.53 -14.17 -1.58
N GLN A 131 -10.32 -14.68 -1.36
CA GLN A 131 -9.59 -14.45 -0.13
C GLN A 131 -9.22 -12.97 0.00
N VAL A 132 -9.57 -12.34 1.11
CA VAL A 132 -9.19 -10.94 1.41
C VAL A 132 -8.35 -10.93 2.67
N PHE A 133 -7.29 -10.13 2.67
CA PHE A 133 -6.44 -9.86 3.83
C PHE A 133 -6.58 -8.39 4.21
N PRO A 134 -7.44 -8.06 5.19
CA PRO A 134 -7.66 -6.69 5.63
C PRO A 134 -6.64 -6.25 6.68
N THR A 135 -6.41 -4.94 6.75
CA THR A 135 -5.61 -4.26 7.78
C THR A 135 -6.41 -3.09 8.34
N LEU A 136 -6.16 -2.70 9.58
CA LEU A 136 -6.76 -1.51 10.17
C LEU A 136 -5.95 -0.27 9.81
N GLY A 137 -6.64 0.80 9.38
CA GLY A 137 -6.09 2.14 9.25
C GLY A 137 -6.31 2.99 10.51
N ASN A 138 -5.76 4.19 10.52
CA ASN A 138 -5.84 5.09 11.69
C ASN A 138 -7.25 5.68 11.89
N HIS A 139 -8.07 5.73 10.83
CA HIS A 139 -9.49 6.09 10.93
C HIS A 139 -10.39 4.92 11.36
N ASP A 140 -9.94 3.68 11.29
CA ASP A 140 -10.71 2.50 11.68
C ASP A 140 -10.85 2.33 13.20
N TYR A 141 -10.74 3.44 13.93
CA TYR A 141 -10.88 3.50 15.39
C TYR A 141 -11.47 4.84 15.85
N TRP A 142 -12.10 4.84 17.02
CA TRP A 142 -12.54 6.06 17.66
C TRP A 142 -12.13 6.10 19.14
N PRO A 143 -11.53 7.17 19.65
CA PRO A 143 -11.15 8.38 18.88
C PRO A 143 -10.13 8.07 17.78
N GLN A 144 -10.23 8.79 16.66
CA GLN A 144 -9.32 8.62 15.52
C GLN A 144 -7.86 8.62 15.98
N ASP A 145 -7.02 7.82 15.33
CA ASP A 145 -5.59 7.61 15.60
C ASP A 145 -5.26 6.89 16.93
N GLN A 146 -6.20 6.71 17.85
CA GLN A 146 -5.95 6.24 19.22
C GLN A 146 -6.12 4.72 19.39
N LEU A 147 -5.61 3.92 18.44
CA LEU A 147 -5.71 2.46 18.50
C LEU A 147 -4.98 1.93 19.74
N PRO A 148 -5.63 1.03 20.53
CA PRO A 148 -5.09 0.56 21.81
C PRO A 148 -4.11 -0.61 21.65
N ILE A 149 -3.33 -0.85 22.70
CA ILE A 149 -2.37 -1.95 22.80
C ILE A 149 -2.97 -3.25 23.39
N ALA A 150 -4.27 -3.28 23.58
CA ALA A 150 -5.03 -4.39 24.15
C ALA A 150 -6.37 -4.55 23.42
N THR A 151 -7.12 -5.60 23.77
CA THR A 151 -8.44 -5.87 23.24
C THR A 151 -9.36 -4.65 23.31
N SER A 152 -10.22 -4.49 22.32
CA SER A 152 -11.17 -3.39 22.23
C SER A 152 -12.42 -3.82 21.48
N GLN A 153 -13.51 -3.06 21.67
CA GLN A 153 -14.76 -3.29 20.92
C GLN A 153 -14.53 -3.30 19.41
N VAL A 154 -13.64 -2.44 18.88
CA VAL A 154 -13.33 -2.40 17.44
C VAL A 154 -12.60 -3.67 17.02
N TYR A 155 -11.56 -4.10 17.75
CA TYR A 155 -10.80 -5.32 17.40
C TYR A 155 -11.68 -6.57 17.44
N ASP A 156 -12.57 -6.67 18.43
CA ASP A 156 -13.54 -7.77 18.50
C ASP A 156 -14.51 -7.74 17.33
N ALA A 157 -15.06 -6.56 17.02
CA ALA A 157 -16.01 -6.41 15.93
C ALA A 157 -15.38 -6.74 14.56
N VAL A 158 -14.18 -6.25 14.26
CA VAL A 158 -13.51 -6.55 12.99
C VAL A 158 -13.12 -8.02 12.88
N ALA A 159 -12.73 -8.66 13.96
CA ALA A 159 -12.47 -10.10 13.97
C ALA A 159 -13.73 -10.91 13.66
N ASP A 160 -14.90 -10.51 14.18
CA ASP A 160 -16.17 -11.14 13.84
C ASP A 160 -16.58 -10.90 12.38
N LEU A 161 -16.33 -9.72 11.84
CA LEU A 161 -16.61 -9.35 10.45
C LEU A 161 -15.72 -10.11 9.46
N TRP A 162 -14.44 -10.31 9.79
CA TRP A 162 -13.45 -10.88 8.89
C TRP A 162 -13.24 -12.39 9.06
N LYS A 163 -14.05 -13.07 9.88
CA LYS A 163 -13.98 -14.52 10.12
C LYS A 163 -14.17 -15.39 8.86
N ALA A 164 -14.77 -14.85 7.79
CA ALA A 164 -14.89 -15.56 6.52
C ALA A 164 -13.55 -15.60 5.75
N TRP A 165 -12.60 -14.75 6.08
CA TRP A 165 -11.30 -14.61 5.42
C TRP A 165 -10.12 -15.07 6.25
N LEU A 166 -10.23 -14.98 7.59
CA LEU A 166 -9.12 -15.22 8.51
C LEU A 166 -9.36 -16.51 9.31
N ASP A 167 -8.29 -17.26 9.54
CA ASP A 167 -8.31 -18.44 10.40
C ASP A 167 -8.32 -18.07 11.90
N GLU A 168 -8.58 -19.05 12.76
CA GLU A 168 -8.71 -18.82 14.21
C GLU A 168 -7.43 -18.27 14.86
N GLU A 169 -6.25 -18.64 14.37
CA GLU A 169 -4.98 -18.11 14.88
C GLU A 169 -4.84 -16.63 14.55
N ALA A 170 -5.12 -16.26 13.29
CA ALA A 170 -5.13 -14.88 12.84
C ALA A 170 -6.18 -14.04 13.59
N LEU A 171 -7.40 -14.54 13.76
CA LEU A 171 -8.47 -13.88 14.50
C LEU A 171 -8.09 -13.67 15.98
N SER A 172 -7.43 -14.65 16.59
CA SER A 172 -6.99 -14.55 17.99
C SER A 172 -5.97 -13.42 18.20
N THR A 173 -5.00 -13.25 17.29
CA THR A 173 -4.02 -12.15 17.36
C THR A 173 -4.63 -10.80 17.00
N LEU A 174 -5.52 -10.78 16.01
CA LEU A 174 -6.27 -9.57 15.60
C LEU A 174 -7.09 -8.99 16.77
N ARG A 175 -7.80 -9.85 17.54
CA ARG A 175 -8.59 -9.43 18.71
C ARG A 175 -7.72 -8.81 19.81
N LYS A 176 -6.47 -9.27 19.94
CA LYS A 176 -5.56 -8.78 20.98
C LYS A 176 -5.07 -7.36 20.72
N ALA A 177 -4.66 -7.05 19.49
CA ALA A 177 -4.02 -5.75 19.19
C ALA A 177 -4.06 -5.34 17.71
N GLY A 178 -4.94 -5.92 16.91
CA GLY A 178 -5.19 -5.47 15.54
C GLY A 178 -4.16 -5.90 14.49
N PHE A 179 -3.31 -6.88 14.77
CA PHE A 179 -2.36 -7.46 13.82
C PHE A 179 -2.50 -8.99 13.74
N TYR A 180 -2.04 -9.59 12.66
CA TYR A 180 -2.11 -11.05 12.46
C TYR A 180 -1.15 -11.53 11.37
N SER A 181 -1.00 -12.85 11.24
CA SER A 181 -0.40 -13.47 10.06
C SER A 181 -1.17 -14.71 9.65
N GLN A 182 -1.21 -15.00 8.36
CA GLN A 182 -1.90 -16.16 7.80
C GLN A 182 -1.24 -16.60 6.50
N LYS A 183 -1.20 -17.90 6.22
CA LYS A 183 -0.78 -18.41 4.91
C LYS A 183 -1.85 -18.13 3.86
N VAL A 184 -1.41 -17.85 2.64
CA VAL A 184 -2.34 -17.65 1.52
C VAL A 184 -2.89 -19.01 1.10
N PRO A 185 -4.21 -19.21 1.08
CA PRO A 185 -4.82 -20.44 0.59
C PRO A 185 -4.34 -20.79 -0.82
N GLY A 186 -3.97 -22.04 -1.05
CA GLY A 186 -3.41 -22.49 -2.32
C GLY A 186 -1.93 -22.13 -2.56
N ASN A 187 -1.32 -21.32 -1.69
CA ASN A 187 0.10 -20.94 -1.76
C ASN A 187 0.79 -21.20 -0.40
N PRO A 188 1.11 -22.45 -0.06
CA PRO A 188 1.51 -22.85 1.29
C PRO A 188 2.84 -22.24 1.76
N ASN A 189 3.64 -21.71 0.84
CA ASN A 189 4.92 -21.06 1.12
C ASN A 189 4.85 -19.53 1.05
N LEU A 190 3.63 -18.96 0.90
CA LEU A 190 3.38 -17.53 0.99
C LEU A 190 2.56 -17.22 2.24
N ARG A 191 3.07 -16.33 3.08
CA ARG A 191 2.39 -15.81 4.27
C ARG A 191 2.12 -14.32 4.11
N ILE A 192 0.92 -13.90 4.45
CA ILE A 192 0.61 -12.49 4.69
C ILE A 192 0.89 -12.19 6.16
N VAL A 193 1.62 -11.11 6.41
CA VAL A 193 1.83 -10.53 7.74
C VAL A 193 1.19 -9.14 7.74
N SER A 194 0.09 -8.99 8.47
CA SER A 194 -0.63 -7.74 8.64
C SER A 194 -0.19 -7.06 9.93
N LEU A 195 0.48 -5.91 9.82
CA LEU A 195 0.88 -5.10 10.96
C LEU A 195 -0.17 -4.04 11.30
N ASN A 196 -0.34 -3.77 12.58
CA ASN A 196 -1.02 -2.58 13.06
C ASN A 196 -0.01 -1.44 13.26
N THR A 197 0.40 -0.78 12.16
CA THR A 197 1.35 0.34 12.22
C THR A 197 0.74 1.61 12.82
N ASN A 198 -0.58 1.63 13.08
CA ASN A 198 -1.23 2.69 13.82
C ASN A 198 -0.71 2.78 15.28
N LEU A 199 -0.23 1.67 15.84
CA LEU A 199 0.46 1.64 17.13
C LEU A 199 1.81 2.40 17.11
N TYR A 200 2.36 2.62 15.93
CA TYR A 200 3.61 3.35 15.71
C TYR A 200 3.39 4.77 15.21
N TYR A 201 2.16 5.11 14.83
CA TYR A 201 1.81 6.38 14.21
C TYR A 201 2.00 7.57 15.15
N GLY A 202 2.49 8.70 14.61
CA GLY A 202 2.81 9.89 15.40
C GLY A 202 1.68 10.38 16.30
N PRO A 203 0.46 10.56 15.80
CA PRO A 203 -0.70 11.04 16.57
C PRO A 203 -1.22 10.07 17.64
N ASN A 204 -0.86 8.78 17.63
CA ASN A 204 -1.36 7.82 18.62
C ASN A 204 -0.76 8.08 20.02
N ALA A 205 -1.47 8.81 20.88
CA ALA A 205 -1.02 9.14 22.22
C ALA A 205 -0.97 7.91 23.17
N VAL A 206 -1.75 6.86 22.89
CA VAL A 206 -1.82 5.64 23.71
C VAL A 206 -0.45 4.93 23.75
N THR A 207 0.34 5.04 22.69
CA THR A 207 1.63 4.35 22.55
C THR A 207 2.85 5.25 22.77
N LEU A 208 2.65 6.49 23.23
CA LEU A 208 3.70 7.51 23.32
C LEU A 208 4.94 7.06 24.13
N ASN A 209 4.71 6.31 25.22
CA ASN A 209 5.77 5.85 26.13
C ASN A 209 6.04 4.34 26.03
N GLN A 210 5.57 3.70 24.95
CA GLN A 210 5.79 2.27 24.75
C GLN A 210 7.06 2.03 23.95
N THR A 211 7.88 1.08 24.34
CA THR A 211 9.05 0.65 23.54
C THR A 211 8.66 -0.39 22.50
N ASP A 212 7.71 -1.25 22.84
CA ASP A 212 7.14 -2.28 21.96
C ASP A 212 5.62 -2.38 22.17
N PRO A 213 4.83 -1.51 21.52
CA PRO A 213 3.38 -1.47 21.67
C PRO A 213 2.75 -2.84 21.34
N ALA A 214 2.00 -3.38 22.30
CA ALA A 214 1.36 -4.69 22.23
C ALA A 214 2.33 -5.84 21.92
N HIS A 215 3.63 -5.69 22.18
CA HIS A 215 4.69 -6.66 21.84
C HIS A 215 4.72 -7.02 20.35
N GLN A 216 4.30 -6.09 19.46
CA GLN A 216 4.22 -6.35 18.03
C GLN A 216 5.59 -6.53 17.38
N PHE A 217 6.65 -5.84 17.84
CA PHE A 217 8.01 -6.07 17.30
C PHE A 217 8.52 -7.48 17.65
N GLU A 218 8.35 -7.91 18.88
CA GLU A 218 8.71 -9.27 19.32
C GLU A 218 7.92 -10.32 18.52
N TRP A 219 6.61 -10.13 18.39
CA TRP A 219 5.76 -11.01 17.60
C TRP A 219 6.18 -11.06 16.11
N LEU A 220 6.49 -9.89 15.50
CA LEU A 220 6.93 -9.83 14.13
C LEU A 220 8.27 -10.55 13.92
N GLU A 221 9.24 -10.34 14.82
CA GLU A 221 10.53 -11.04 14.75
C GLU A 221 10.38 -12.54 14.84
N ASN A 222 9.54 -13.03 15.76
CA ASN A 222 9.22 -14.45 15.91
C ASN A 222 8.54 -15.03 14.66
N THR A 223 7.59 -14.28 14.09
CA THR A 223 6.88 -14.68 12.87
C THR A 223 7.84 -14.77 11.67
N LEU A 224 8.71 -13.78 11.48
CA LEU A 224 9.68 -13.78 10.38
C LEU A 224 10.75 -14.86 10.56
N THR A 225 11.19 -15.12 11.79
CA THR A 225 12.10 -16.23 12.12
C THR A 225 11.48 -17.59 11.78
N SER A 226 10.22 -17.80 12.17
CA SER A 226 9.47 -19.02 11.84
C SER A 226 9.30 -19.17 10.32
N SER A 227 8.93 -18.10 9.62
CA SER A 227 8.80 -18.10 8.17
C SER A 227 10.12 -18.45 7.47
N GLN A 228 11.26 -17.94 7.98
CA GLN A 228 12.58 -18.26 7.48
C GLN A 228 12.91 -19.75 7.66
N GLN A 229 12.65 -20.29 8.83
CA GLN A 229 12.88 -21.72 9.13
C GLN A 229 12.02 -22.64 8.27
N ASN A 230 10.78 -22.23 7.99
CA ASN A 230 9.82 -22.96 7.17
C ASN A 230 10.00 -22.71 5.67
N LYS A 231 10.98 -21.90 5.25
CA LYS A 231 11.22 -21.48 3.86
C LYS A 231 10.02 -20.79 3.21
N GLU A 232 9.22 -20.12 4.01
CA GLU A 232 8.12 -19.27 3.54
C GLU A 232 8.66 -17.92 3.04
N LYS A 233 7.94 -17.31 2.11
CA LYS A 233 8.05 -15.89 1.79
C LYS A 233 6.91 -15.12 2.43
N VAL A 234 7.16 -13.86 2.72
CA VAL A 234 6.21 -12.97 3.38
C VAL A 234 5.88 -11.79 2.47
N PHE A 235 4.58 -11.55 2.27
CA PHE A 235 4.09 -10.23 1.87
C PHE A 235 3.61 -9.52 3.14
N LEU A 236 4.27 -8.40 3.44
CA LEU A 236 3.94 -7.58 4.60
C LEU A 236 2.94 -6.51 4.18
N ILE A 237 1.81 -6.44 4.86
CA ILE A 237 0.79 -5.42 4.65
C ILE A 237 0.62 -4.58 5.93
N ALA A 238 0.42 -3.29 5.76
CA ALA A 238 0.13 -2.37 6.85
C ALA A 238 -0.54 -1.11 6.29
N HIS A 239 -1.09 -0.27 7.17
CA HIS A 239 -1.69 0.99 6.74
C HIS A 239 -0.63 2.10 6.65
N VAL A 240 -0.11 2.55 7.79
CA VAL A 240 0.88 3.64 7.85
C VAL A 240 2.24 3.12 7.42
N PRO A 241 2.87 3.71 6.37
CA PRO A 241 4.14 3.22 5.84
C PRO A 241 5.34 3.56 6.74
N VAL A 242 6.41 2.80 6.57
CA VAL A 242 7.75 3.17 7.05
C VAL A 242 8.41 4.17 6.12
N GLY A 243 9.48 4.80 6.57
CA GLY A 243 10.26 5.75 5.79
C GLY A 243 9.77 7.18 5.93
N TYR A 244 10.34 8.04 5.12
CA TYR A 244 10.12 9.48 5.16
C TYR A 244 8.99 9.91 4.24
N LEU A 245 8.23 10.93 4.68
CA LEU A 245 7.19 11.54 3.86
C LEU A 245 7.83 12.31 2.69
N PRO A 246 7.51 11.99 1.43
CA PRO A 246 8.16 12.61 0.29
C PRO A 246 7.79 14.07 0.06
N GLN A 247 6.81 14.59 0.81
CA GLN A 247 6.34 15.98 0.75
C GLN A 247 6.83 16.83 1.92
N SER A 248 7.53 16.21 2.90
CA SER A 248 7.90 16.89 4.15
C SER A 248 9.35 16.60 4.51
N THR A 249 10.11 17.64 4.84
CA THR A 249 11.52 17.49 5.21
C THR A 249 11.69 16.82 6.57
N GLY A 250 12.33 15.66 6.60
CA GLY A 250 12.76 15.00 7.85
C GLY A 250 11.65 14.38 8.70
N ILE A 251 10.44 14.22 8.14
CA ILE A 251 9.29 13.65 8.85
C ILE A 251 9.04 12.22 8.37
N THR A 252 8.94 11.29 9.32
CA THR A 252 8.49 9.91 9.07
C THR A 252 7.00 9.77 9.37
N ALA A 253 6.29 8.90 8.63
CA ALA A 253 4.87 8.63 8.88
C ALA A 253 4.65 7.99 10.26
N VAL A 254 5.42 6.94 10.60
CA VAL A 254 5.50 6.42 11.97
C VAL A 254 6.54 7.18 12.78
N ARG A 255 6.46 7.16 14.11
CA ARG A 255 7.47 7.82 14.96
C ARG A 255 8.88 7.37 14.62
N GLN A 256 9.83 8.30 14.64
CA GLN A 256 11.22 8.04 14.26
C GLN A 256 11.82 6.82 14.96
N TYR A 257 11.58 6.67 16.28
CA TYR A 257 12.05 5.52 17.04
C TYR A 257 11.56 4.19 16.49
N TYR A 258 10.26 4.09 16.16
CA TYR A 258 9.68 2.88 15.60
C TYR A 258 10.08 2.67 14.15
N ASN A 259 10.25 3.76 13.40
CA ASN A 259 10.76 3.71 12.03
C ASN A 259 12.13 3.03 11.98
N GLU A 260 13.08 3.49 12.79
CA GLU A 260 14.43 2.91 12.83
C GLU A 260 14.39 1.41 13.21
N ARG A 261 13.57 1.07 14.20
CA ARG A 261 13.45 -0.31 14.67
C ARG A 261 12.82 -1.22 13.62
N LEU A 262 11.75 -0.75 12.95
CA LEU A 262 11.06 -1.52 11.91
C LEU A 262 11.95 -1.68 10.68
N VAL A 263 12.62 -0.61 10.24
CA VAL A 263 13.58 -0.65 9.13
C VAL A 263 14.72 -1.63 9.41
N ALA A 264 15.28 -1.62 10.63
CA ALA A 264 16.34 -2.57 11.01
C ALA A 264 15.86 -4.03 10.95
N LEU A 265 14.63 -4.30 11.42
CA LEU A 265 14.04 -5.64 11.38
C LEU A 265 13.78 -6.10 9.93
N LEU A 266 13.17 -5.24 9.10
CA LEU A 266 12.91 -5.52 7.70
C LEU A 266 14.19 -5.74 6.88
N ARG A 267 15.25 -5.02 7.22
CA ARG A 267 16.58 -5.20 6.63
C ARG A 267 17.16 -6.57 6.99
N ARG A 268 17.07 -6.96 8.25
CA ARG A 268 17.55 -8.27 8.75
C ARG A 268 16.84 -9.45 8.10
N TYR A 269 15.52 -9.34 7.88
CA TYR A 269 14.69 -10.39 7.30
C TYR A 269 14.36 -10.17 5.81
N SER A 270 15.15 -9.36 5.10
CA SER A 270 14.89 -9.02 3.69
C SER A 270 14.87 -10.25 2.76
N ALA A 271 15.57 -11.32 3.10
CA ALA A 271 15.50 -12.58 2.35
C ALA A 271 14.14 -13.31 2.49
N VAL A 272 13.38 -13.00 3.53
CA VAL A 272 12.04 -13.57 3.80
C VAL A 272 10.94 -12.68 3.24
N VAL A 273 11.06 -11.36 3.45
CA VAL A 273 10.04 -10.37 3.03
C VAL A 273 10.19 -10.10 1.53
N ALA A 274 9.29 -10.66 0.73
CA ALA A 274 9.29 -10.56 -0.72
C ALA A 274 8.63 -9.28 -1.27
N GLY A 275 7.83 -8.59 -0.46
CA GLY A 275 7.20 -7.32 -0.80
C GLY A 275 6.51 -6.70 0.40
N GLN A 276 6.33 -5.36 0.36
CA GLN A 276 5.68 -4.61 1.41
C GLN A 276 4.66 -3.64 0.80
N PHE A 277 3.45 -3.56 1.39
CA PHE A 277 2.31 -2.86 0.80
C PHE A 277 1.60 -2.01 1.85
N TYR A 278 1.40 -0.72 1.54
CA TYR A 278 0.90 0.31 2.45
C TYR A 278 -0.17 1.18 1.80
N GLY A 279 -0.93 1.91 2.63
CA GLY A 279 -1.89 2.95 2.26
C GLY A 279 -1.56 4.30 2.91
N HIS A 280 -2.57 4.95 3.50
CA HIS A 280 -2.46 6.14 4.36
C HIS A 280 -2.11 7.45 3.62
N MET A 281 -1.18 7.41 2.71
CA MET A 281 -0.67 8.62 2.06
C MET A 281 -1.56 9.16 0.94
N HIS A 282 -2.55 8.39 0.51
CA HIS A 282 -3.44 8.65 -0.62
C HIS A 282 -2.72 8.86 -1.97
N ARG A 283 -1.40 8.72 -2.01
CA ARG A 283 -0.54 8.96 -3.18
C ARG A 283 0.08 7.67 -3.68
N ASP A 284 0.37 7.63 -4.97
CA ASP A 284 1.12 6.52 -5.56
C ASP A 284 2.61 6.72 -5.34
N SER A 285 3.23 5.88 -4.54
CA SER A 285 4.68 5.92 -4.39
C SER A 285 5.29 4.54 -4.17
N LEU A 286 6.60 4.48 -4.36
CA LEU A 286 7.42 3.30 -4.11
C LEU A 286 8.65 3.68 -3.30
N MET A 287 9.20 2.71 -2.59
CA MET A 287 10.45 2.87 -1.84
C MET A 287 11.32 1.63 -1.98
N VAL A 288 12.61 1.80 -1.78
CA VAL A 288 13.59 0.71 -1.81
C VAL A 288 14.41 0.75 -0.54
N LEU A 289 14.35 -0.33 0.24
CA LEU A 289 15.20 -0.51 1.40
C LEU A 289 16.55 -1.09 0.96
N SER A 290 17.63 -0.43 1.37
CA SER A 290 19.00 -0.94 1.22
C SER A 290 19.54 -1.50 2.53
N ASP A 291 20.48 -2.45 2.44
CA ASP A 291 21.23 -2.97 3.60
C ASP A 291 22.31 -1.97 4.08
N GLY A 292 23.10 -2.38 5.08
CA GLY A 292 24.19 -1.56 5.62
C GLY A 292 25.34 -1.27 4.65
N GLU A 293 25.40 -1.97 3.53
CA GLU A 293 26.39 -1.78 2.46
C GLU A 293 25.81 -0.99 1.27
N GLY A 294 24.57 -0.52 1.38
CA GLY A 294 23.86 0.22 0.31
C GLY A 294 23.30 -0.66 -0.81
N ARG A 295 23.26 -1.99 -0.63
CA ARG A 295 22.65 -2.89 -1.63
C ARG A 295 21.14 -2.91 -1.43
N PRO A 296 20.32 -2.74 -2.50
CA PRO A 296 18.87 -2.80 -2.40
C PRO A 296 18.40 -4.22 -2.04
N VAL A 297 17.57 -4.33 -0.99
CA VAL A 297 17.17 -5.63 -0.42
C VAL A 297 15.67 -5.83 -0.25
N SER A 298 14.84 -4.77 -0.30
CA SER A 298 13.39 -4.89 -0.22
C SER A 298 12.69 -3.80 -1.02
N SER A 299 11.57 -4.16 -1.65
CA SER A 299 10.69 -3.26 -2.40
C SER A 299 9.44 -2.95 -1.58
N LEU A 300 9.04 -1.68 -1.54
CA LEU A 300 7.89 -1.19 -0.80
C LEU A 300 7.00 -0.36 -1.74
N PHE A 301 5.69 -0.52 -1.58
CA PHE A 301 4.69 0.18 -2.38
C PHE A 301 3.65 0.83 -1.49
N VAL A 302 3.38 2.11 -1.74
CA VAL A 302 2.28 2.85 -1.13
C VAL A 302 1.21 3.03 -2.20
N SER A 303 0.01 2.50 -1.95
CA SER A 303 -1.09 2.57 -2.90
C SER A 303 -1.82 3.90 -2.80
N PRO A 304 -2.26 4.48 -3.92
CA PRO A 304 -3.17 5.61 -3.88
C PRO A 304 -4.53 5.20 -3.32
N ALA A 305 -5.24 6.18 -2.78
CA ALA A 305 -6.57 6.00 -2.20
C ALA A 305 -7.65 5.80 -3.27
N VAL A 306 -8.76 5.16 -2.87
CA VAL A 306 -10.03 5.24 -3.62
C VAL A 306 -10.70 6.60 -3.37
N THR A 307 -10.63 7.13 -2.14
CA THR A 307 -11.12 8.49 -1.87
C THR A 307 -10.29 9.54 -2.61
N PRO A 308 -10.92 10.56 -3.22
CA PRO A 308 -10.20 11.67 -3.85
C PRO A 308 -9.93 12.83 -2.89
N VAL A 309 -10.29 12.69 -1.60
CA VAL A 309 -10.24 13.79 -0.63
C VAL A 309 -8.84 14.37 -0.48
N ARG A 310 -8.74 15.67 -0.39
CA ARG A 310 -7.56 16.41 0.00
C ARG A 310 -7.86 17.36 1.16
N ASN A 311 -6.84 17.74 1.90
CA ASN A 311 -6.98 18.83 2.85
C ASN A 311 -7.22 20.14 2.11
N VAL A 312 -8.01 21.06 2.71
CA VAL A 312 -8.29 22.39 2.14
C VAL A 312 -7.02 23.23 1.93
N LEU A 313 -5.96 22.94 2.66
CA LEU A 313 -4.67 23.65 2.54
C LEU A 313 -3.79 23.05 1.42
N GLU A 314 -4.09 21.84 0.94
CA GLU A 314 -3.39 21.22 -0.18
C GLU A 314 -3.97 21.73 -1.51
N LYS A 315 -3.12 21.95 -2.48
CA LYS A 315 -3.53 22.33 -3.84
C LYS A 315 -3.80 21.11 -4.70
N GLU A 316 -2.99 20.08 -4.51
CA GLU A 316 -3.00 18.85 -5.27
C GLU A 316 -3.84 17.78 -4.57
N THR A 317 -4.56 17.00 -5.38
CA THR A 317 -5.29 15.81 -4.96
C THR A 317 -4.95 14.64 -5.86
N ASN A 318 -5.56 13.48 -5.64
CA ASN A 318 -5.44 12.31 -6.49
C ASN A 318 -6.76 11.95 -7.14
N ASN A 319 -6.71 11.35 -8.33
CA ASN A 319 -7.83 10.58 -8.82
C ASN A 319 -7.97 9.28 -7.99
N PRO A 320 -9.20 8.73 -7.89
CA PRO A 320 -9.39 7.40 -7.31
C PRO A 320 -8.55 6.33 -8.00
N GLY A 321 -7.88 5.48 -7.21
CA GLY A 321 -6.98 4.45 -7.73
C GLY A 321 -7.16 3.09 -7.08
N VAL A 322 -6.94 2.02 -7.85
CA VAL A 322 -6.78 0.63 -7.38
C VAL A 322 -5.67 -0.03 -8.18
N ARG A 323 -4.99 -1.02 -7.62
CA ARG A 323 -3.89 -1.65 -8.34
C ARG A 323 -3.88 -3.17 -8.28
N LEU A 324 -3.31 -3.76 -9.32
CA LEU A 324 -3.10 -5.19 -9.46
C LEU A 324 -1.60 -5.49 -9.48
N PHE A 325 -1.14 -6.36 -8.59
CA PHE A 325 0.21 -6.88 -8.62
C PHE A 325 0.26 -8.25 -9.30
N GLN A 326 1.34 -8.49 -10.01
CA GLN A 326 1.70 -9.79 -10.58
C GLN A 326 2.95 -10.33 -9.88
N TYR A 327 2.96 -11.61 -9.56
CA TYR A 327 4.10 -12.27 -8.92
C TYR A 327 4.37 -13.65 -9.51
N ASN A 328 5.59 -14.11 -9.40
CA ASN A 328 5.99 -15.47 -9.75
C ASN A 328 5.51 -16.44 -8.65
N PRO A 329 4.65 -17.43 -8.94
CA PRO A 329 4.16 -18.35 -7.93
C PRO A 329 5.23 -19.30 -7.37
N GLY A 330 6.37 -19.46 -8.04
CA GLY A 330 7.46 -20.34 -7.61
C GLY A 330 8.37 -19.73 -6.54
N ASP A 331 8.62 -18.41 -6.59
CA ASP A 331 9.52 -17.72 -5.65
C ASP A 331 8.93 -16.44 -5.04
N TYR A 332 7.72 -16.07 -5.43
CA TYR A 332 6.97 -14.89 -5.01
C TYR A 332 7.64 -13.55 -5.35
N THR A 333 8.56 -13.53 -6.30
CA THR A 333 9.11 -12.30 -6.87
C THR A 333 8.00 -11.49 -7.52
N LEU A 334 7.91 -10.21 -7.21
CA LEU A 334 6.98 -9.29 -7.85
C LEU A 334 7.44 -9.01 -9.28
N LEU A 335 6.55 -9.25 -10.25
CA LEU A 335 6.85 -9.16 -11.69
C LEU A 335 6.42 -7.83 -12.28
N ASP A 336 5.20 -7.37 -11.98
CA ASP A 336 4.67 -6.09 -12.44
C ASP A 336 3.61 -5.55 -11.49
N MET A 337 3.29 -4.27 -11.65
CA MET A 337 2.20 -3.58 -11.00
C MET A 337 1.44 -2.78 -12.04
N LEU A 338 0.13 -3.01 -12.12
CA LEU A 338 -0.79 -2.30 -12.98
C LEU A 338 -1.63 -1.35 -12.12
N GLN A 339 -1.46 -0.05 -12.34
CA GLN A 339 -2.28 0.98 -11.69
C GLN A 339 -3.49 1.28 -12.56
N TYR A 340 -4.66 1.19 -11.97
CA TYR A 340 -5.93 1.61 -12.57
C TYR A 340 -6.47 2.83 -11.85
N TYR A 341 -7.19 3.70 -12.56
CA TYR A 341 -7.74 4.91 -12.01
C TYR A 341 -9.06 5.31 -12.65
N LEU A 342 -9.81 6.12 -11.94
CA LEU A 342 -10.97 6.82 -12.47
C LEU A 342 -10.65 8.31 -12.57
N ASN A 343 -10.71 8.88 -13.79
CA ASN A 343 -10.67 10.33 -13.93
C ASN A 343 -11.96 10.92 -13.35
N LEU A 344 -11.86 11.50 -12.14
CA LEU A 344 -13.01 11.97 -11.38
C LEU A 344 -13.79 13.07 -12.11
N THR A 345 -13.07 14.01 -12.73
CA THR A 345 -13.69 15.10 -13.50
C THR A 345 -14.47 14.56 -14.69
N GLU A 346 -13.87 13.64 -15.45
CA GLU A 346 -14.52 12.99 -16.58
C GLU A 346 -15.76 12.20 -16.14
N ALA A 347 -15.64 11.42 -15.05
CA ALA A 347 -16.73 10.61 -14.52
C ALA A 347 -17.91 11.45 -14.05
N ASN A 348 -17.65 12.55 -13.36
CA ASN A 348 -18.69 13.47 -12.91
C ASN A 348 -19.38 14.17 -14.07
N LEU A 349 -18.65 14.61 -15.10
CA LEU A 349 -19.20 15.26 -16.29
C LEU A 349 -20.09 14.32 -17.13
N LYS A 350 -19.69 13.04 -17.24
CA LYS A 350 -20.40 12.04 -18.05
C LYS A 350 -21.46 11.27 -17.27
N GLY A 351 -21.40 11.29 -15.94
CA GLY A 351 -22.25 10.47 -15.07
C GLY A 351 -21.91 8.97 -15.11
N GLU A 352 -20.77 8.59 -15.66
CA GLU A 352 -20.31 7.24 -15.90
C GLU A 352 -18.91 6.99 -15.30
N SER A 353 -18.68 5.80 -14.74
CA SER A 353 -17.37 5.39 -14.19
C SER A 353 -16.57 4.63 -15.25
N ASN A 354 -15.68 5.34 -15.91
CA ASN A 354 -14.76 4.73 -16.88
C ASN A 354 -13.39 4.50 -16.24
N TRP A 355 -13.27 3.43 -15.46
CA TRP A 355 -11.99 2.99 -14.91
C TRP A 355 -11.08 2.48 -16.02
N LYS A 356 -9.82 2.88 -16.01
CA LYS A 356 -8.83 2.54 -17.05
C LYS A 356 -7.45 2.33 -16.48
N LEU A 357 -6.62 1.60 -17.23
CA LEU A 357 -5.21 1.45 -16.91
C LEU A 357 -4.53 2.83 -16.99
N GLU A 358 -3.91 3.25 -15.90
CA GLU A 358 -3.06 4.43 -15.86
C GLU A 358 -1.68 4.11 -16.41
N TYR A 359 -1.06 3.07 -15.83
CA TYR A 359 0.23 2.56 -16.30
C TYR A 359 0.51 1.13 -15.79
N SER A 360 1.38 0.41 -16.53
CA SER A 360 2.13 -0.75 -16.05
C SER A 360 3.51 -0.27 -15.65
N LEU A 361 4.02 -0.62 -14.47
CA LEU A 361 5.29 -0.12 -13.98
C LEU A 361 6.43 -0.58 -14.88
N THR A 362 6.48 -1.88 -15.21
CA THR A 362 7.56 -2.43 -16.02
C THR A 362 7.59 -1.83 -17.43
N GLN A 363 6.43 -1.70 -18.09
CA GLN A 363 6.34 -1.15 -19.44
C GLN A 363 6.65 0.36 -19.47
N THR A 364 6.15 1.10 -18.49
CA THR A 364 6.28 2.56 -18.44
C THR A 364 7.72 3.01 -18.20
N TYR A 365 8.43 2.27 -17.35
CA TYR A 365 9.80 2.64 -16.95
C TYR A 365 10.88 1.76 -17.58
N GLY A 366 10.51 0.72 -18.31
CA GLY A 366 11.47 -0.17 -18.98
C GLY A 366 12.29 -1.02 -18.01
N VAL A 367 11.70 -1.38 -16.86
CA VAL A 367 12.33 -2.31 -15.90
C VAL A 367 11.80 -3.74 -16.11
N GLY A 368 12.61 -4.73 -15.79
CA GLY A 368 12.25 -6.13 -16.07
C GLY A 368 11.32 -6.77 -15.05
N ASP A 369 11.33 -6.25 -13.81
CA ASP A 369 10.54 -6.73 -12.68
C ASP A 369 10.51 -5.67 -11.57
N LEU A 370 9.88 -6.01 -10.42
CA LEU A 370 9.80 -5.13 -9.25
C LEU A 370 10.77 -5.52 -8.13
N ARG A 371 11.84 -6.22 -8.45
CA ARG A 371 12.89 -6.54 -7.48
C ARG A 371 13.55 -5.26 -6.97
N PRO A 372 14.10 -5.29 -5.74
CA PRO A 372 14.77 -4.13 -5.15
C PRO A 372 15.84 -3.52 -6.05
N GLN A 373 16.60 -4.35 -6.78
CA GLN A 373 17.65 -3.92 -7.71
C GLN A 373 17.08 -3.14 -8.91
N SER A 374 15.97 -3.63 -9.47
CA SER A 374 15.30 -2.99 -10.61
C SER A 374 14.73 -1.63 -10.23
N LEU A 375 14.05 -1.55 -9.07
CA LEU A 375 13.46 -0.30 -8.56
C LEU A 375 14.53 0.69 -8.08
N TYR A 376 15.63 0.21 -7.52
CA TYR A 376 16.78 1.06 -7.15
C TYR A 376 17.44 1.68 -8.39
N GLY A 377 17.60 0.89 -9.44
CA GLY A 377 18.06 1.37 -10.75
C GLY A 377 17.15 2.46 -11.32
N LEU A 378 15.84 2.26 -11.21
CA LEU A 378 14.82 3.24 -11.60
C LEU A 378 14.92 4.53 -10.76
N ALA A 379 15.03 4.41 -9.45
CA ALA A 379 15.18 5.57 -8.56
C ALA A 379 16.44 6.41 -8.89
N LYS A 380 17.54 5.76 -9.26
CA LYS A 380 18.73 6.45 -9.78
C LYS A 380 18.45 7.20 -11.08
N GLN A 381 17.64 6.65 -11.98
CA GLN A 381 17.24 7.34 -13.21
C GLN A 381 16.33 8.54 -12.89
N PHE A 382 15.46 8.44 -11.88
CA PHE A 382 14.69 9.59 -11.40
C PHE A 382 15.59 10.73 -10.91
N ALA A 383 16.69 10.40 -10.23
CA ALA A 383 17.63 11.37 -9.68
C ALA A 383 18.45 12.13 -10.74
N THR A 384 18.50 11.64 -11.99
CA THR A 384 19.26 12.34 -13.06
C THR A 384 18.67 13.72 -13.36
N PRO A 385 19.47 14.73 -13.74
CA PRO A 385 18.95 16.00 -14.24
C PRO A 385 17.95 15.78 -15.39
N ASP A 386 16.91 16.57 -15.44
CA ASP A 386 15.86 16.57 -16.51
C ASP A 386 15.23 15.18 -16.77
N SER A 387 15.14 14.32 -15.76
CA SER A 387 14.60 12.98 -15.89
C SER A 387 13.14 12.99 -16.33
N LYS A 388 12.88 12.59 -17.56
CA LYS A 388 11.51 12.43 -18.09
C LYS A 388 10.74 11.32 -17.34
N GLN A 389 11.45 10.33 -16.80
CA GLN A 389 10.85 9.26 -16.00
C GLN A 389 10.40 9.80 -14.64
N PHE A 390 11.17 10.72 -14.02
CA PHE A 390 10.74 11.39 -12.79
C PHE A 390 9.50 12.25 -13.02
N VAL A 391 9.42 13.00 -14.13
CA VAL A 391 8.23 13.79 -14.47
C VAL A 391 6.99 12.89 -14.59
N LYS A 392 7.12 11.72 -15.23
CA LYS A 392 6.03 10.74 -15.28
C LYS A 392 5.67 10.23 -13.89
N TYR A 393 6.68 9.83 -13.09
CA TYR A 393 6.48 9.38 -11.71
C TYR A 393 5.72 10.42 -10.88
N TYR A 394 6.10 11.68 -10.97
CA TYR A 394 5.46 12.74 -10.19
C TYR A 394 4.02 13.03 -10.63
N ASN A 395 3.70 12.86 -11.91
CA ASN A 395 2.32 12.90 -12.38
C ASN A 395 1.50 11.71 -11.84
N TYR A 396 2.06 10.50 -11.85
CA TYR A 396 1.42 9.31 -11.30
C TYR A 396 1.32 9.33 -9.77
N PHE A 397 2.21 10.03 -9.08
CA PHE A 397 2.14 10.25 -7.65
C PHE A 397 0.79 10.86 -7.22
N PHE A 398 0.18 11.67 -8.08
CA PHE A 398 -1.18 12.22 -7.93
C PHE A 398 -2.23 11.47 -8.77
N VAL A 399 -1.92 10.28 -9.23
CA VAL A 399 -2.84 9.45 -10.05
C VAL A 399 -3.37 10.24 -11.26
N SER A 400 -2.47 10.88 -12.00
CA SER A 400 -2.77 11.68 -13.20
C SER A 400 -3.90 12.72 -13.01
N TYR A 401 -4.02 13.30 -11.81
CA TYR A 401 -5.07 14.28 -11.52
C TYR A 401 -4.81 15.60 -12.26
N ASP A 402 -3.60 16.14 -12.15
CA ASP A 402 -3.19 17.37 -12.79
C ASP A 402 -1.74 17.28 -13.29
N SER A 403 -1.58 17.14 -14.60
CA SER A 403 -0.26 17.04 -15.25
C SER A 403 0.51 18.36 -15.28
N SER A 404 -0.09 19.48 -14.89
CA SER A 404 0.58 20.79 -14.81
C SER A 404 1.37 20.99 -13.51
N VAL A 405 1.20 20.09 -12.53
CA VAL A 405 1.93 20.16 -11.26
C VAL A 405 3.41 19.88 -11.50
N VAL A 406 4.25 20.85 -11.12
CA VAL A 406 5.70 20.79 -11.29
C VAL A 406 6.36 20.57 -9.93
N CYS A 407 7.27 19.61 -9.87
CA CYS A 407 8.15 19.36 -8.75
C CYS A 407 9.47 20.09 -8.98
N ASP A 408 9.75 21.12 -8.20
CA ASP A 408 11.03 21.84 -8.26
C ASP A 408 12.19 20.98 -7.71
N GLU A 409 13.41 21.49 -7.74
CA GLU A 409 14.59 20.73 -7.31
C GLU A 409 14.52 20.30 -5.86
N LYS A 410 13.97 21.12 -4.96
CA LYS A 410 13.79 20.75 -3.55
C LYS A 410 12.75 19.64 -3.40
N CYS A 411 11.60 19.77 -4.06
CA CYS A 411 10.60 18.73 -4.14
C CYS A 411 11.20 17.42 -4.66
N LYS A 412 11.93 17.47 -5.76
CA LYS A 412 12.58 16.30 -6.37
C LYS A 412 13.57 15.64 -5.41
N ALA A 413 14.39 16.42 -4.71
CA ALA A 413 15.33 15.91 -3.71
C ALA A 413 14.59 15.18 -2.58
N LEU A 414 13.49 15.73 -2.06
CA LEU A 414 12.68 15.10 -1.02
C LEU A 414 12.09 13.77 -1.53
N GLN A 415 11.53 13.74 -2.74
CA GLN A 415 10.98 12.52 -3.35
C GLN A 415 12.07 11.44 -3.49
N ILE A 416 13.22 11.78 -4.09
CA ILE A 416 14.31 10.83 -4.32
C ILE A 416 14.87 10.30 -3.00
N CYS A 417 15.09 11.18 -2.02
CA CYS A 417 15.63 10.76 -0.72
C CYS A 417 14.63 9.88 0.04
N ALA A 418 13.33 10.15 -0.05
CA ALA A 418 12.31 9.29 0.56
C ALA A 418 12.20 7.92 -0.14
N ILE A 419 12.35 7.86 -1.47
CA ILE A 419 12.32 6.60 -2.22
C ILE A 419 13.50 5.69 -1.83
N MET A 420 14.71 6.24 -1.65
CA MET A 420 15.93 5.46 -1.55
C MET A 420 16.46 5.28 -0.13
N ASN A 421 15.94 6.03 0.86
CA ASN A 421 16.52 6.10 2.19
C ASN A 421 15.46 6.12 3.28
N LEU A 422 15.30 5.02 3.99
CA LEU A 422 14.23 4.82 4.96
C LEU A 422 14.67 5.06 6.42
N ASP A 423 15.95 5.00 6.71
CA ASP A 423 16.52 5.31 8.02
C ASP A 423 17.08 6.73 8.10
N ARG A 424 17.22 7.26 9.33
CA ARG A 424 17.63 8.65 9.58
C ARG A 424 19.00 8.98 9.00
N ALA A 425 19.97 8.07 9.13
CA ALA A 425 21.35 8.34 8.72
C ALA A 425 21.44 8.46 7.19
N SER A 426 20.86 7.50 6.47
CA SER A 426 20.87 7.49 5.01
C SER A 426 20.04 8.66 4.42
N TYR A 427 18.86 8.94 4.99
CA TYR A 427 18.01 10.04 4.54
C TYR A 427 18.66 11.42 4.73
N SER A 428 19.23 11.67 5.92
CA SER A 428 19.94 12.93 6.20
C SER A 428 21.16 13.12 5.30
N GLY A 429 21.90 12.03 5.03
CA GLY A 429 23.02 12.05 4.07
C GLY A 429 22.58 12.38 2.65
N CYS A 430 21.47 11.82 2.20
CA CYS A 430 20.87 12.10 0.90
C CYS A 430 20.47 13.59 0.77
N LEU A 431 19.75 14.14 1.76
CA LEU A 431 19.36 15.55 1.75
C LEU A 431 20.57 16.49 1.74
N GLN A 432 21.60 16.16 2.53
CA GLN A 432 22.84 16.96 2.54
C GLN A 432 23.51 16.96 1.16
N GLN A 433 23.51 15.82 0.47
CA GLN A 433 24.09 15.71 -0.87
C GLN A 433 23.31 16.53 -1.91
N HIS A 434 21.98 16.51 -1.85
CA HIS A 434 21.13 17.15 -2.87
C HIS A 434 20.85 18.64 -2.58
N LEU A 435 20.72 19.03 -1.31
CA LEU A 435 20.28 20.37 -0.92
C LEU A 435 21.38 21.18 -0.23
N GLY A 436 22.53 20.57 0.11
CA GLY A 436 23.57 21.23 0.89
C GLY A 436 23.16 21.62 2.32
N GLU A 437 22.03 21.13 2.80
CA GLU A 437 21.49 21.43 4.14
C GLU A 437 22.34 20.75 5.22
N ARG A 438 22.81 21.56 6.17
CA ARG A 438 23.49 21.04 7.37
C ARG A 438 22.47 20.26 8.21
N ARG A 439 22.94 19.18 8.87
CA ARG A 439 22.13 18.33 9.75
C ARG A 439 21.24 19.16 10.68
N PRO A 440 19.96 18.83 10.82
CA PRO A 440 19.11 19.39 11.86
C PRO A 440 19.59 18.95 13.25
#